data_c7758e80ce5db66bde6c3d9d36ab4e00
#
_entry.id   c7758e80ce5db66bde6c3d9d36ab4e00
#
_cell.length_a   1.000
_cell.length_b   1.000
_cell.length_c   1.000
_cell.angle_alpha   90.00
_cell.angle_beta   90.00
_cell.angle_gamma   90.00
#
_symmetry.space_group_name_H-M   'P 1'
#
loop_
_entity.id
_entity.type
_entity.pdbx_description
1 polymer ?
#
loop_
_entity_poly.entity_id
_entity_poly.type
_entity_poly.pdbx_seq_one_letter_code
_entity_poly.pdbx_strand_id
1 'polypeptide(L)'
;GAWSFVREDCYVMYPEDNLSLVRLELEADIEYLVVEGAVYLYKTTGDDAWLKKVLPKLEKGIDYMMSDEKRFDKEHGLVKRPFTIDTWDFTYLPDAGVNRRINPNSPMSIMHGDNSGVYQAMNQLAWFNRRLGNEEKAREWEVRAEVLKGNIFKHLWNGKFFIHQLHLNHNGLDNLENERLSLSNTCDINRGLTDTEQSRSIIQEYMARRERTDCFAEWFCSASQCLLQVL
;
A
#
# COMPACT_ATOMS: atom_id res chain seq x y z
N GLY A 1 -19.42 9.81 22.11
CA GLY A 1 -18.53 9.40 21.57
C GLY A 1 -18.35 8.71 20.22
N ALA A 2 -17.19 8.81 19.71
CA ALA A 2 -16.79 8.34 18.38
C ALA A 2 -16.62 6.79 18.22
N TRP A 3 -17.04 6.01 19.21
CA TRP A 3 -16.73 4.57 19.31
C TRP A 3 -17.82 3.64 18.78
N SER A 4 -18.87 4.16 18.18
CA SER A 4 -19.99 3.38 17.65
C SER A 4 -19.67 2.51 16.43
N PHE A 5 -18.41 2.46 16.01
CA PHE A 5 -18.01 1.82 14.75
C PHE A 5 -17.13 0.59 14.94
N VAL A 6 -16.80 0.26 16.17
CA VAL A 6 -15.86 -0.83 16.47
C VAL A 6 -16.63 -2.14 16.49
N ARG A 7 -16.16 -3.09 15.71
CA ARG A 7 -16.60 -4.48 15.83
C ARG A 7 -15.83 -5.17 16.95
N GLU A 8 -16.50 -6.06 17.67
CA GLU A 8 -15.85 -6.87 18.70
C GLU A 8 -14.69 -7.70 18.15
N ASP A 9 -14.80 -8.15 16.90
CA ASP A 9 -13.77 -8.95 16.21
C ASP A 9 -12.54 -8.13 15.72
N CYS A 10 -12.64 -6.80 15.75
CA CYS A 10 -11.57 -5.87 15.35
C CYS A 10 -10.97 -5.09 16.53
N TYR A 11 -11.31 -5.48 17.74
CA TYR A 11 -11.01 -4.74 18.95
C TYR A 11 -10.14 -5.56 19.90
N VAL A 12 -8.99 -5.02 20.26
CA VAL A 12 -8.10 -5.63 21.26
C VAL A 12 -7.89 -4.64 22.41
N MET A 13 -8.17 -5.10 23.63
CA MET A 13 -7.98 -4.32 24.84
C MET A 13 -6.67 -4.74 25.53
N TYR A 14 -5.96 -3.73 26.00
CA TYR A 14 -4.82 -3.85 26.90
C TYR A 14 -5.12 -3.05 28.17
N PRO A 15 -5.90 -3.61 29.11
CA PRO A 15 -6.37 -2.87 30.29
C PRO A 15 -5.24 -2.35 31.16
N GLU A 16 -4.16 -3.10 31.25
CA GLU A 16 -2.95 -2.75 32.04
C GLU A 16 -2.28 -1.47 31.52
N ASP A 17 -2.40 -1.21 30.22
CA ASP A 17 -1.82 -0.04 29.56
C ASP A 17 -2.86 1.07 29.31
N ASN A 18 -4.11 0.84 29.72
CA ASN A 18 -5.26 1.70 29.38
C ASN A 18 -5.34 1.97 27.86
N LEU A 19 -5.05 0.97 27.05
CA LEU A 19 -4.96 1.05 25.61
C LEU A 19 -5.98 0.12 24.95
N SER A 20 -6.59 0.61 23.88
CA SER A 20 -7.39 -0.20 22.97
C SER A 20 -6.90 0.00 21.54
N LEU A 21 -6.77 -1.10 20.81
CA LEU A 21 -6.42 -1.10 19.39
C LEU A 21 -7.63 -1.53 18.57
N VAL A 22 -7.91 -0.74 17.55
CA VAL A 22 -8.98 -1.02 16.59
C VAL A 22 -8.36 -1.05 15.21
N ARG A 23 -8.64 -2.12 14.44
CA ARG A 23 -8.28 -2.22 13.04
C ARG A 23 -9.52 -2.06 12.19
N LEU A 24 -9.49 -1.13 11.27
CA LEU A 24 -10.51 -1.04 10.23
C LEU A 24 -10.18 -2.03 9.11
N GLU A 25 -11.15 -2.86 8.75
CA GLU A 25 -10.96 -3.91 7.74
C GLU A 25 -10.57 -3.35 6.36
N LEU A 26 -10.93 -2.11 6.09
CA LEU A 26 -10.66 -1.45 4.82
C LEU A 26 -9.21 -0.99 4.65
N GLU A 27 -8.51 -0.72 5.75
CA GLU A 27 -7.13 -0.25 5.72
C GLU A 27 -6.21 -1.32 5.12
N ALA A 28 -5.35 -0.91 4.18
CA ALA A 28 -4.45 -1.82 3.48
C ALA A 28 -2.96 -1.56 3.74
N ASP A 29 -2.65 -0.54 4.51
CA ASP A 29 -1.29 -0.05 4.74
C ASP A 29 -0.74 -0.32 6.14
N ILE A 30 -1.58 -0.72 7.08
CA ILE A 30 -1.22 -0.86 8.50
C ILE A 30 -0.07 -1.83 8.67
N GLU A 31 -0.12 -3.01 8.07
CA GLU A 31 0.85 -4.06 8.28
C GLU A 31 2.26 -3.65 7.82
N TYR A 32 2.39 -3.08 6.63
CA TYR A 32 3.71 -2.67 6.15
C TYR A 32 4.22 -1.40 6.84
N LEU A 33 3.34 -0.47 7.24
CA LEU A 33 3.72 0.70 8.03
C LEU A 33 4.19 0.32 9.44
N VAL A 34 3.62 -0.71 10.04
CA VAL A 34 4.10 -1.24 11.34
C VAL A 34 5.51 -1.82 11.19
N VAL A 35 5.81 -2.52 10.10
CA VAL A 35 7.18 -3.00 9.82
C VAL A 35 8.14 -1.83 9.66
N GLU A 36 7.76 -0.80 8.89
CA GLU A 36 8.56 0.42 8.73
C GLU A 36 8.82 1.13 10.07
N GLY A 37 7.77 1.31 10.89
CA GLY A 37 7.89 1.88 12.23
C GLY A 37 8.84 1.05 13.12
N ALA A 38 8.79 -0.27 13.03
CA ALA A 38 9.70 -1.16 13.75
C ALA A 38 11.16 -0.96 13.29
N VAL A 39 11.39 -0.71 12.00
CA VAL A 39 12.74 -0.39 11.49
C VAL A 39 13.26 0.90 12.09
N TYR A 40 12.45 1.95 12.14
CA TYR A 40 12.88 3.22 12.78
C TYR A 40 13.18 3.04 14.26
N LEU A 41 12.34 2.33 14.99
CA LEU A 41 12.56 2.06 16.40
C LEU A 41 13.84 1.25 16.62
N TYR A 42 14.04 0.18 15.87
CA TYR A 42 15.25 -0.63 15.99
C TYR A 42 16.52 0.13 15.61
N LYS A 43 16.50 0.94 14.55
CA LYS A 43 17.64 1.81 14.19
C LYS A 43 18.01 2.81 15.28
N THR A 44 17.03 3.23 16.07
CA THR A 44 17.23 4.18 17.18
C THR A 44 17.76 3.50 18.45
N THR A 45 17.27 2.28 18.73
CA THR A 45 17.54 1.62 20.01
C THR A 45 18.63 0.56 19.94
N GLY A 46 18.76 -0.14 18.80
CA GLY A 46 19.64 -1.31 18.63
C GLY A 46 19.24 -2.50 19.51
N ASP A 47 17.98 -2.56 19.98
CA ASP A 47 17.52 -3.58 20.94
C ASP A 47 17.19 -4.91 20.24
N ASP A 48 18.16 -5.81 20.19
CA ASP A 48 17.99 -7.16 19.63
C ASP A 48 17.00 -8.01 20.43
N ALA A 49 16.86 -7.79 21.74
CA ALA A 49 15.91 -8.55 22.56
C ALA A 49 14.47 -8.17 22.21
N TRP A 50 14.22 -6.86 22.06
CA TRP A 50 12.94 -6.37 21.57
C TRP A 50 12.66 -6.89 20.15
N LEU A 51 13.64 -6.80 19.23
CA LEU A 51 13.47 -7.26 17.86
C LEU A 51 13.11 -8.76 17.80
N LYS A 52 13.81 -9.63 18.54
CA LYS A 52 13.48 -11.06 18.65
C LYS A 52 12.04 -11.30 19.08
N LYS A 53 11.52 -10.48 19.98
CA LYS A 53 10.15 -10.58 20.49
C LYS A 53 9.10 -10.16 19.47
N VAL A 54 9.37 -9.12 18.65
CA VAL A 54 8.36 -8.54 17.76
C VAL A 54 8.42 -9.11 16.34
N LEU A 55 9.58 -9.54 15.86
CA LEU A 55 9.79 -10.01 14.48
C LEU A 55 8.76 -11.06 14.04
N PRO A 56 8.44 -12.10 14.81
CA PRO A 56 7.43 -13.10 14.39
C PRO A 56 6.04 -12.49 14.18
N LYS A 57 5.72 -11.41 14.89
CA LYS A 57 4.44 -10.70 14.75
C LYS A 57 4.41 -9.84 13.49
N LEU A 58 5.53 -9.19 13.17
CA LEU A 58 5.70 -8.42 11.94
C LEU A 58 5.59 -9.32 10.71
N GLU A 59 6.28 -10.47 10.73
CA GLU A 59 6.21 -11.48 9.68
C GLU A 59 4.78 -11.99 9.46
N LYS A 60 4.08 -12.31 10.56
CA LYS A 60 2.68 -12.74 10.52
C LYS A 60 1.77 -11.68 9.89
N GLY A 61 2.03 -10.39 10.13
CA GLY A 61 1.27 -9.30 9.52
C GLY A 61 1.41 -9.29 8.00
N ILE A 62 2.63 -9.41 7.48
CA ILE A 62 2.86 -9.47 6.03
C ILE A 62 2.34 -10.78 5.43
N ASP A 63 2.48 -11.91 6.13
CA ASP A 63 1.89 -13.18 5.70
C ASP A 63 0.37 -13.10 5.58
N TYR A 64 -0.30 -12.41 6.51
CA TYR A 64 -1.74 -12.15 6.43
C TYR A 64 -2.10 -11.38 5.16
N MET A 65 -1.39 -10.28 4.85
CA MET A 65 -1.64 -9.51 3.63
C MET A 65 -1.48 -10.35 2.36
N MET A 66 -0.55 -11.31 2.37
CA MET A 66 -0.20 -12.14 1.21
C MET A 66 -0.99 -13.46 1.13
N SER A 67 -1.91 -13.73 2.05
CA SER A 67 -2.65 -15.00 2.10
C SER A 67 -4.16 -14.84 2.28
N ASP A 68 -4.61 -13.79 2.96
CA ASP A 68 -6.03 -13.56 3.23
C ASP A 68 -6.81 -13.26 1.94
N GLU A 69 -7.93 -13.92 1.72
CA GLU A 69 -8.73 -13.78 0.49
C GLU A 69 -9.30 -12.38 0.26
N LYS A 70 -9.46 -11.59 1.32
CA LYS A 70 -9.90 -10.19 1.22
C LYS A 70 -8.75 -9.24 0.93
N ARG A 71 -7.50 -9.69 1.09
CA ARG A 71 -6.28 -8.88 0.97
C ARG A 71 -5.43 -9.24 -0.22
N PHE A 72 -5.46 -10.49 -0.66
CA PHE A 72 -4.59 -10.97 -1.72
C PHE A 72 -5.39 -11.42 -2.93
N ASP A 73 -4.97 -10.96 -4.08
CA ASP A 73 -5.49 -11.40 -5.35
C ASP A 73 -4.56 -12.44 -5.97
N LYS A 74 -5.02 -13.70 -6.01
CA LYS A 74 -4.21 -14.83 -6.47
C LYS A 74 -3.95 -14.79 -7.97
N GLU A 75 -4.84 -14.20 -8.75
CA GLU A 75 -4.71 -14.12 -10.20
C GLU A 75 -3.55 -13.21 -10.59
N HIS A 76 -3.43 -12.06 -9.93
CA HIS A 76 -2.37 -11.10 -10.19
C HIS A 76 -1.14 -11.30 -9.29
N GLY A 77 -1.28 -12.07 -8.18
CA GLY A 77 -0.23 -12.26 -7.19
C GLY A 77 0.12 -10.96 -6.46
N LEU A 78 -0.88 -10.12 -6.19
CA LEU A 78 -0.76 -8.78 -5.62
C LEU A 78 -1.75 -8.54 -4.49
N VAL A 79 -1.41 -7.62 -3.59
CA VAL A 79 -2.31 -7.17 -2.53
C VAL A 79 -3.40 -6.29 -3.12
N LYS A 80 -4.64 -6.49 -2.66
CA LYS A 80 -5.83 -5.73 -3.05
C LYS A 80 -6.49 -5.06 -1.86
N ARG A 81 -7.31 -4.06 -2.16
CA ARG A 81 -8.09 -3.31 -1.18
C ARG A 81 -9.39 -2.77 -1.79
N PRO A 82 -10.36 -2.37 -0.97
CA PRO A 82 -11.42 -1.48 -1.44
C PRO A 82 -10.82 -0.13 -1.84
N PHE A 83 -11.20 0.40 -3.00
CA PHE A 83 -10.52 1.59 -3.54
C PHE A 83 -10.98 2.92 -2.94
N THR A 84 -12.00 2.92 -2.08
CA THR A 84 -12.66 4.13 -1.60
C THR A 84 -12.00 4.82 -0.42
N ILE A 85 -10.94 4.25 0.16
CA ILE A 85 -10.53 4.63 1.50
C ILE A 85 -9.52 5.77 1.57
N ASP A 86 -8.70 5.97 0.55
CA ASP A 86 -7.61 6.96 0.61
C ASP A 86 -8.07 8.38 0.41
N THR A 87 -9.33 8.58 0.14
CA THR A 87 -9.87 9.84 -0.31
C THR A 87 -10.86 10.43 0.66
N TRP A 88 -10.61 10.33 1.96
CA TRP A 88 -11.41 11.04 2.95
C TRP A 88 -12.93 10.84 2.76
N ASP A 89 -13.35 9.57 2.63
CA ASP A 89 -14.75 9.22 2.45
C ASP A 89 -15.37 9.54 1.08
N PHE A 90 -14.58 9.83 0.07
CA PHE A 90 -15.13 9.90 -1.28
C PHE A 90 -15.52 8.51 -1.77
N THR A 91 -16.81 8.30 -1.92
CA THR A 91 -17.33 7.15 -2.63
C THR A 91 -17.54 7.55 -4.07
N TYR A 92 -16.82 6.92 -4.97
CA TYR A 92 -17.08 7.09 -6.40
C TYR A 92 -18.39 6.48 -6.86
N LEU A 93 -18.95 5.57 -6.09
CA LEU A 93 -20.21 4.91 -6.39
C LEU A 93 -21.25 5.37 -5.39
N PRO A 94 -22.37 5.95 -5.84
CA PRO A 94 -23.43 6.47 -4.96
C PRO A 94 -23.94 5.45 -3.94
N ASP A 95 -23.95 4.17 -4.32
CA ASP A 95 -24.46 3.08 -3.50
C ASP A 95 -23.38 2.37 -2.66
N ALA A 96 -22.10 2.73 -2.82
CA ALA A 96 -21.02 2.06 -2.11
C ALA A 96 -20.98 2.41 -0.62
N GLY A 97 -21.67 3.46 -0.19
CA GLY A 97 -21.72 3.92 1.19
C GLY A 97 -20.34 4.02 1.84
N VAL A 98 -20.17 4.76 2.91
CA VAL A 98 -18.97 4.66 3.75
C VAL A 98 -18.99 3.30 4.42
N ASN A 99 -18.65 2.28 3.68
CA ASN A 99 -18.72 0.91 4.16
C ASN A 99 -17.37 0.59 4.80
N ARG A 100 -17.34 0.57 6.10
CA ARG A 100 -16.13 0.27 6.91
C ARG A 100 -15.78 -1.21 6.90
N ARG A 101 -16.46 -2.00 6.08
CA ARG A 101 -16.27 -3.45 5.95
C ARG A 101 -16.19 -3.85 4.50
N ILE A 102 -15.36 -4.82 4.22
CA ILE A 102 -15.33 -5.49 2.94
C ILE A 102 -16.53 -6.43 2.87
N ASN A 103 -17.38 -6.22 1.89
CA ASN A 103 -18.52 -7.07 1.58
C ASN A 103 -18.47 -7.48 0.09
N PRO A 104 -19.33 -8.40 -0.36
CA PRO A 104 -19.30 -8.88 -1.75
C PRO A 104 -19.47 -7.80 -2.82
N ASN A 105 -20.07 -6.67 -2.46
CA ASN A 105 -20.29 -5.56 -3.38
C ASN A 105 -19.25 -4.44 -3.24
N SER A 106 -18.28 -4.59 -2.35
CA SER A 106 -17.20 -3.60 -2.21
C SER A 106 -16.40 -3.52 -3.50
N PRO A 107 -16.22 -2.32 -4.08
CA PRO A 107 -15.33 -2.16 -5.22
C PRO A 107 -13.89 -2.41 -4.78
N MET A 108 -13.25 -3.38 -5.41
CA MET A 108 -11.89 -3.82 -5.08
C MET A 108 -10.91 -3.41 -6.16
N SER A 109 -9.73 -3.01 -5.74
CA SER A 109 -8.63 -2.61 -6.61
C SER A 109 -7.29 -3.13 -6.11
N ILE A 110 -6.34 -3.20 -7.02
CA ILE A 110 -4.93 -3.39 -6.72
C ILE A 110 -4.24 -2.04 -6.94
N MET A 111 -3.65 -1.49 -5.88
CA MET A 111 -2.91 -0.23 -5.94
C MET A 111 -1.40 -0.49 -5.89
N HIS A 112 -0.64 0.21 -6.75
CA HIS A 112 0.81 0.03 -6.78
C HIS A 112 1.47 0.49 -5.47
N GLY A 113 0.95 1.56 -4.85
CA GLY A 113 1.49 2.09 -3.61
C GLY A 113 1.41 1.11 -2.43
N ASP A 114 0.30 0.38 -2.28
CA ASP A 114 0.18 -0.66 -1.25
C ASP A 114 1.18 -1.80 -1.51
N ASN A 115 1.26 -2.24 -2.76
CA ASN A 115 2.15 -3.33 -3.15
C ASN A 115 3.63 -2.96 -3.02
N SER A 116 4.02 -1.72 -3.30
CA SER A 116 5.38 -1.24 -3.06
C SER A 116 5.70 -1.13 -1.56
N GLY A 117 4.71 -0.80 -0.73
CA GLY A 117 4.85 -0.82 0.72
C GLY A 117 5.12 -2.24 1.24
N VAL A 118 4.39 -3.23 0.73
CA VAL A 118 4.63 -4.65 1.07
C VAL A 118 6.00 -5.12 0.56
N TYR A 119 6.40 -4.73 -0.66
CA TYR A 119 7.74 -5.00 -1.18
C TYR A 119 8.84 -4.46 -0.25
N GLN A 120 8.72 -3.22 0.18
CA GLN A 120 9.65 -2.62 1.13
C GLN A 120 9.66 -3.38 2.46
N ALA A 121 8.48 -3.71 3.00
CA ALA A 121 8.37 -4.45 4.25
C ALA A 121 9.03 -5.83 4.18
N MET A 122 8.87 -6.55 3.07
CA MET A 122 9.56 -7.85 2.87
C MET A 122 11.09 -7.70 2.90
N ASN A 123 11.65 -6.68 2.25
CA ASN A 123 13.07 -6.39 2.31
C ASN A 123 13.53 -5.98 3.71
N GLN A 124 12.70 -5.25 4.45
CA GLN A 124 12.95 -4.89 5.84
C GLN A 124 12.91 -6.11 6.78
N LEU A 125 11.98 -7.05 6.56
CA LEU A 125 11.95 -8.32 7.29
C LEU A 125 13.18 -9.19 6.98
N ALA A 126 13.64 -9.21 5.73
CA ALA A 126 14.90 -9.85 5.36
C ALA A 126 16.08 -9.24 6.11
N TRP A 127 16.14 -7.90 6.17
CA TRP A 127 17.18 -7.19 6.91
C TRP A 127 17.14 -7.52 8.41
N PHE A 128 15.95 -7.53 9.04
CA PHE A 128 15.80 -7.93 10.44
C PHE A 128 16.28 -9.36 10.72
N ASN A 129 15.91 -10.30 9.83
CA ASN A 129 16.35 -11.69 9.97
C ASN A 129 17.87 -11.81 9.89
N ARG A 130 18.54 -11.08 8.96
CA ARG A 130 20.02 -11.02 8.91
C ARG A 130 20.63 -10.47 10.19
N ARG A 131 20.04 -9.40 10.74
CA ARG A 131 20.52 -8.82 12.02
C ARG A 131 20.49 -9.84 13.16
N LEU A 132 19.56 -10.77 13.14
CA LEU A 132 19.44 -11.84 14.13
C LEU A 132 20.16 -13.15 13.73
N GLY A 133 20.86 -13.18 12.61
CA GLY A 133 21.58 -14.36 12.13
C GLY A 133 20.74 -15.41 11.42
N ASN A 134 19.50 -15.08 11.05
CA ASN A 134 18.56 -15.98 10.37
C ASN A 134 18.67 -15.86 8.84
N GLU A 135 19.80 -16.24 8.27
CA GLU A 135 20.12 -16.04 6.85
C GLU A 135 19.16 -16.76 5.89
N GLU A 136 18.70 -17.94 6.24
CA GLU A 136 17.73 -18.70 5.41
C GLU A 136 16.41 -17.95 5.32
N LYS A 137 15.88 -17.48 6.45
CA LYS A 137 14.63 -16.71 6.50
C LYS A 137 14.76 -15.36 5.79
N ALA A 138 15.93 -14.74 5.88
CA ALA A 138 16.20 -13.50 5.14
C ALA A 138 16.09 -13.73 3.63
N ARG A 139 16.69 -14.80 3.11
CA ARG A 139 16.61 -15.15 1.69
C ARG A 139 15.17 -15.48 1.25
N GLU A 140 14.40 -16.17 2.09
CA GLU A 140 12.97 -16.42 1.79
C GLU A 140 12.21 -15.10 1.55
N TRP A 141 12.39 -14.12 2.42
CA TRP A 141 11.74 -12.81 2.28
C TRP A 141 12.20 -12.07 1.04
N GLU A 142 13.48 -12.09 0.70
CA GLU A 142 14.00 -11.48 -0.52
C GLU A 142 13.41 -12.10 -1.78
N VAL A 143 13.34 -13.43 -1.84
CA VAL A 143 12.73 -14.13 -2.98
C VAL A 143 11.27 -13.73 -3.13
N ARG A 144 10.53 -13.66 -2.03
CA ARG A 144 9.13 -13.21 -2.05
C ARG A 144 9.00 -11.76 -2.51
N ALA A 145 9.89 -10.88 -2.07
CA ALA A 145 9.92 -9.49 -2.50
C ALA A 145 10.15 -9.37 -4.02
N GLU A 146 11.10 -10.13 -4.58
CA GLU A 146 11.37 -10.10 -6.02
C GLU A 146 10.20 -10.67 -6.86
N VAL A 147 9.51 -11.71 -6.38
CA VAL A 147 8.29 -12.21 -7.04
C VAL A 147 7.20 -11.13 -7.03
N LEU A 148 6.97 -10.46 -5.90
CA LEU A 148 6.01 -9.38 -5.78
C LEU A 148 6.36 -8.22 -6.72
N LYS A 149 7.64 -7.80 -6.74
CA LYS A 149 8.16 -6.78 -7.65
C LYS A 149 7.86 -7.13 -9.12
N GLY A 150 8.14 -8.37 -9.53
CA GLY A 150 7.84 -8.83 -10.88
C GLY A 150 6.37 -8.70 -11.24
N ASN A 151 5.47 -9.03 -10.31
CA ASN A 151 4.02 -8.90 -10.50
C ASN A 151 3.58 -7.42 -10.55
N ILE A 152 4.16 -6.54 -9.73
CA ILE A 152 3.88 -5.10 -9.78
C ILE A 152 4.23 -4.55 -11.17
N PHE A 153 5.42 -4.84 -11.67
CA PHE A 153 5.83 -4.38 -13.01
C PHE A 153 4.96 -4.96 -14.11
N LYS A 154 4.64 -6.23 -14.04
CA LYS A 154 3.83 -6.92 -15.05
C LYS A 154 2.45 -6.31 -15.21
N HIS A 155 1.82 -5.92 -14.10
CA HIS A 155 0.40 -5.56 -14.10
C HIS A 155 0.14 -4.05 -13.97
N LEU A 156 1.09 -3.29 -13.43
CA LEU A 156 0.86 -1.88 -13.07
C LEU A 156 1.82 -0.91 -13.77
N TRP A 157 2.93 -1.36 -14.35
CA TRP A 157 3.85 -0.50 -15.09
C TRP A 157 3.38 -0.27 -16.52
N ASN A 158 3.15 0.99 -16.92
CA ASN A 158 2.68 1.35 -18.26
C ASN A 158 3.80 1.71 -19.26
N GLY A 159 5.07 1.51 -18.87
CA GLY A 159 6.23 1.87 -19.67
C GLY A 159 6.88 3.20 -19.25
N LYS A 160 6.20 4.02 -18.43
CA LYS A 160 6.69 5.31 -17.96
C LYS A 160 6.59 5.49 -16.46
N PHE A 161 5.49 5.02 -15.88
CA PHE A 161 5.16 5.10 -14.45
C PHE A 161 4.19 4.00 -14.08
N PHE A 162 3.93 3.80 -12.78
CA PHE A 162 2.90 2.87 -12.33
C PHE A 162 1.52 3.53 -12.43
N ILE A 163 0.58 2.86 -13.09
CA ILE A 163 -0.82 3.28 -13.12
C ILE A 163 -1.38 3.29 -11.70
N HIS A 164 -2.33 4.19 -11.44
CA HIS A 164 -2.84 4.40 -10.10
C HIS A 164 -3.38 3.11 -9.48
N GLN A 165 -4.23 2.40 -10.20
CA GLN A 165 -4.84 1.17 -9.72
C GLN A 165 -5.31 0.27 -10.87
N LEU A 166 -5.50 -0.99 -10.55
CA LEU A 166 -6.18 -1.97 -11.37
C LEU A 166 -7.52 -2.33 -10.73
N HIS A 167 -8.62 -2.06 -11.42
CA HIS A 167 -9.97 -2.39 -10.95
C HIS A 167 -10.25 -3.89 -11.12
N LEU A 168 -10.78 -4.54 -10.07
CA LEU A 168 -11.01 -5.99 -10.07
C LEU A 168 -12.45 -6.38 -10.37
N ASN A 169 -13.42 -5.70 -9.77
CA ASN A 169 -14.84 -6.09 -9.83
C ASN A 169 -15.77 -4.92 -10.17
N HIS A 170 -15.23 -3.85 -10.70
CA HIS A 170 -15.99 -2.68 -11.17
C HIS A 170 -15.24 -2.01 -12.32
N ASN A 171 -15.96 -1.30 -13.17
CA ASN A 171 -15.37 -0.69 -14.36
C ASN A 171 -14.70 0.68 -14.09
N GLY A 172 -14.60 1.10 -12.84
CA GLY A 172 -14.15 2.44 -12.53
C GLY A 172 -15.11 3.52 -13.07
N LEU A 173 -14.79 4.79 -12.82
CA LEU A 173 -15.55 5.92 -13.37
C LEU A 173 -15.12 6.27 -14.78
N ASP A 174 -13.90 5.91 -15.14
CA ASP A 174 -13.30 6.21 -16.43
C ASP A 174 -12.17 5.22 -16.75
N ASN A 175 -11.75 5.20 -17.99
CA ASN A 175 -10.64 4.37 -18.47
C ASN A 175 -9.29 5.10 -18.36
N LEU A 176 -9.17 6.07 -17.48
CA LEU A 176 -8.01 6.97 -17.40
C LEU A 176 -6.92 6.49 -16.43
N GLU A 177 -7.03 5.28 -15.88
CA GLU A 177 -6.02 4.78 -14.94
C GLU A 177 -4.61 4.73 -15.53
N ASN A 178 -4.48 4.47 -16.82
CA ASN A 178 -3.19 4.53 -17.54
C ASN A 178 -2.60 5.93 -17.61
N GLU A 179 -3.39 6.96 -17.40
CA GLU A 179 -2.97 8.36 -17.45
C GLU A 179 -2.81 8.99 -16.06
N ARG A 180 -3.31 8.32 -15.01
CA ARG A 180 -3.25 8.83 -13.65
C ARG A 180 -1.88 8.59 -13.04
N LEU A 181 -1.16 9.66 -12.83
CA LEU A 181 0.11 9.67 -12.11
C LEU A 181 -0.16 10.03 -10.65
N SER A 182 -0.21 9.01 -9.79
CA SER A 182 -0.46 9.19 -8.36
C SER A 182 0.82 9.52 -7.60
N LEU A 183 0.68 10.18 -6.44
CA LEU A 183 1.78 10.47 -5.52
C LEU A 183 2.56 9.20 -5.11
N SER A 184 1.91 8.05 -5.08
CA SER A 184 2.53 6.78 -4.72
C SER A 184 3.72 6.41 -5.61
N ASN A 185 3.81 6.93 -6.85
CA ASN A 185 4.97 6.73 -7.70
C ASN A 185 6.27 7.31 -7.09
N THR A 186 6.18 8.39 -6.32
CA THR A 186 7.35 8.90 -5.59
C THR A 186 7.70 8.03 -4.39
N CYS A 187 6.70 7.43 -3.75
CA CYS A 187 6.92 6.46 -2.69
C CYS A 187 7.60 5.20 -3.23
N ASP A 188 7.24 4.75 -4.43
CA ASP A 188 7.84 3.58 -5.07
C ASP A 188 9.34 3.76 -5.33
N ILE A 189 9.73 4.96 -5.79
CA ILE A 189 11.15 5.33 -5.92
C ILE A 189 11.84 5.27 -4.56
N ASN A 190 11.26 5.89 -3.55
CA ASN A 190 11.84 5.95 -2.20
C ASN A 190 11.94 4.57 -1.53
N ARG A 191 11.03 3.66 -1.85
CA ARG A 191 11.00 2.28 -1.36
C ARG A 191 11.96 1.34 -2.10
N GLY A 192 12.66 1.84 -3.13
CA GLY A 192 13.63 1.07 -3.92
C GLY A 192 12.98 0.05 -4.87
N LEU A 193 11.71 0.25 -5.22
CA LEU A 193 11.03 -0.61 -6.18
C LEU A 193 11.59 -0.44 -7.60
N THR A 194 11.97 0.78 -7.96
CA THR A 194 12.43 1.18 -9.29
C THR A 194 13.95 1.28 -9.39
N ASP A 195 14.48 1.01 -10.55
CA ASP A 195 15.86 1.34 -10.90
C ASP A 195 16.02 2.83 -11.28
N THR A 196 17.24 3.23 -11.65
CA THR A 196 17.57 4.63 -12.00
C THR A 196 16.82 5.11 -13.25
N GLU A 197 16.65 4.26 -14.25
CA GLU A 197 15.98 4.64 -15.50
C GLU A 197 14.48 4.78 -15.30
N GLN A 198 13.88 3.85 -14.59
CA GLN A 198 12.46 3.88 -14.21
C GLN A 198 12.15 5.09 -13.32
N SER A 199 13.01 5.35 -12.32
CA SER A 199 12.88 6.53 -11.45
C SER A 199 12.95 7.82 -12.25
N ARG A 200 13.90 7.91 -13.19
CA ARG A 200 14.02 9.06 -14.09
C ARG A 200 12.78 9.25 -14.96
N SER A 201 12.23 8.16 -15.51
CA SER A 201 11.00 8.19 -16.31
C SER A 201 9.83 8.76 -15.52
N ILE A 202 9.63 8.29 -14.29
CA ILE A 202 8.58 8.80 -13.39
C ILE A 202 8.77 10.31 -13.13
N ILE A 203 9.97 10.73 -12.76
CA ILE A 203 10.28 12.15 -12.46
C ILE A 203 10.05 13.01 -13.69
N GLN A 204 10.49 12.58 -14.86
CA GLN A 204 10.28 13.30 -16.11
C GLN A 204 8.80 13.46 -16.45
N GLU A 205 7.97 12.47 -16.17
CA GLU A 205 6.52 12.56 -16.38
C GLU A 205 5.88 13.61 -15.44
N TYR A 206 6.28 13.66 -14.15
CA TYR A 206 5.85 14.74 -13.24
C TYR A 206 6.25 16.11 -13.76
N MET A 207 7.52 16.29 -14.17
CA MET A 207 8.01 17.56 -14.69
C MET A 207 7.26 17.99 -15.96
N ALA A 208 7.06 17.05 -16.89
CA ALA A 208 6.33 17.32 -18.13
C ALA A 208 4.86 17.69 -17.89
N ARG A 209 4.22 17.14 -16.87
CA ARG A 209 2.86 17.52 -16.48
C ARG A 209 2.82 18.90 -15.87
N ARG A 210 3.77 19.22 -14.99
CA ARG A 210 3.90 20.55 -14.40
C ARG A 210 4.01 21.66 -15.45
N GLU A 211 4.74 21.43 -16.54
CA GLU A 211 4.90 22.41 -17.62
C GLU A 211 3.60 22.63 -18.42
N ARG A 212 2.64 21.71 -18.35
CA ARG A 212 1.40 21.72 -19.13
C ARG A 212 0.18 22.21 -18.38
N THR A 213 0.29 22.52 -17.10
CA THR A 213 -0.84 22.88 -16.26
C THR A 213 -0.49 23.93 -15.22
N ASP A 214 -1.42 24.84 -14.97
CA ASP A 214 -1.36 25.84 -13.90
C ASP A 214 -1.97 25.33 -12.58
N CYS A 215 -2.32 24.04 -12.49
CA CYS A 215 -2.88 23.45 -11.29
C CYS A 215 -1.87 23.45 -10.15
N PHE A 216 -2.30 23.86 -8.96
CA PHE A 216 -1.45 23.90 -7.76
C PHE A 216 -0.82 22.55 -7.41
N ALA A 217 -1.51 21.47 -7.71
CA ALA A 217 -1.11 20.11 -7.37
C ALA A 217 -1.05 19.20 -8.59
N GLU A 218 -0.47 19.68 -9.69
CA GLU A 218 -0.32 18.99 -10.96
C GLU A 218 0.39 17.64 -10.86
N TRP A 219 1.16 17.47 -9.83
CA TRP A 219 1.83 16.21 -9.49
C TRP A 219 0.91 15.15 -8.86
N PHE A 220 -0.25 15.57 -8.34
CA PHE A 220 -1.25 14.66 -7.76
C PHE A 220 -2.41 14.37 -8.71
N CYS A 221 -2.57 15.22 -9.73
CA CYS A 221 -3.74 15.18 -10.57
C CYS A 221 -3.41 14.58 -11.94
N SER A 222 -4.30 13.76 -12.44
CA SER A 222 -4.37 13.53 -13.87
C SER A 222 -4.84 14.83 -14.55
N ALA A 223 -4.43 15.08 -15.79
CA ALA A 223 -4.88 16.24 -16.55
C ALA A 223 -6.41 16.39 -16.59
N SER A 224 -7.14 15.28 -16.52
CA SER A 224 -8.61 15.25 -16.47
C SER A 224 -9.20 15.80 -15.17
N GLN A 225 -8.50 15.74 -14.06
CA GLN A 225 -9.00 16.29 -12.78
C GLN A 225 -8.89 17.82 -12.73
N CYS A 226 -7.94 18.41 -13.43
CA CYS A 226 -7.85 19.85 -13.56
C CYS A 226 -8.99 20.44 -14.39
N LEU A 227 -9.52 19.70 -15.35
CA LEU A 227 -10.67 20.12 -16.16
C LEU A 227 -12.00 20.14 -15.40
N LEU A 228 -12.13 19.35 -14.34
CA LEU A 228 -13.32 19.30 -13.49
C LEU A 228 -13.43 20.48 -12.51
N GLN A 229 -12.37 21.22 -12.29
CA GLN A 229 -12.38 22.40 -11.41
C GLN A 229 -12.75 23.70 -12.13
N VAL A 230 -12.95 23.65 -13.43
CA VAL A 230 -13.25 24.83 -14.27
C VAL A 230 -14.72 24.83 -14.76
N LEU A 231 -15.50 23.84 -14.38
CA LEU A 231 -16.96 23.80 -14.62
C LEU A 231 -17.74 23.94 -13.32
#